data_a4dca30d11075625e2c2dcd2b7b2da71
#
_entry.id   a4dca30d11075625e2c2dcd2b7b2da71
#
_cell.length_a   1.000
_cell.length_b   1.000
_cell.length_c   1.000
_cell.angle_alpha   90.00
_cell.angle_beta   90.00
_cell.angle_gamma   90.00
#
_symmetry.space_group_name_H-M   'P 1'
#
loop_
_entity.id
_entity.type
_entity.pdbx_description
1 polymer ?
#
loop_
_entity_poly.entity_id
_entity_poly.type
_entity_poly.pdbx_seq_one_letter_code
_entity_poly.pdbx_strand_id
1 'polypeptide(L)'
;VLLGVLCVFSNTPNAIAVSTARDVNNYKLYTHIKLLDAKEYRCVELLWTLESRWDPRAKNPKSSAYGIPQILKLKELDPYKQIDLGLKYIKARHLTPCKALAFHKAKGHY
;
A
#
# COMPACT_ATOMS: atom_id res chain seq x y z
N VAL A 1 6.66 -48.94 -3.57
CA VAL A 1 6.47 -48.09 -4.76
C VAL A 1 6.34 -46.69 -4.32
N LEU A 2 7.39 -45.94 -4.45
CA LEU A 2 7.39 -44.52 -4.22
C LEU A 2 6.64 -43.83 -5.35
N LEU A 3 5.43 -43.44 -5.11
CA LEU A 3 4.76 -42.46 -5.91
C LEU A 3 5.43 -41.11 -5.63
N GLY A 4 6.30 -40.71 -6.53
CA GLY A 4 6.83 -39.37 -6.53
C GLY A 4 5.66 -38.38 -6.56
N VAL A 5 5.52 -37.57 -5.52
CA VAL A 5 4.65 -36.43 -5.58
C VAL A 5 5.24 -35.47 -6.60
N LEU A 6 4.68 -35.47 -7.78
CA LEU A 6 4.95 -34.44 -8.75
C LEU A 6 4.33 -33.16 -8.20
N CYS A 7 5.14 -32.37 -7.52
CA CYS A 7 4.80 -30.97 -7.35
C CYS A 7 4.91 -30.30 -8.71
N VAL A 8 3.80 -30.24 -9.41
CA VAL A 8 3.74 -29.44 -10.62
C VAL A 8 3.68 -27.99 -10.17
N PHE A 9 4.83 -27.35 -10.09
CA PHE A 9 4.86 -25.90 -10.06
C PHE A 9 4.48 -25.44 -11.46
N SER A 10 3.24 -25.01 -11.61
CA SER A 10 2.89 -24.28 -12.83
C SER A 10 3.59 -22.93 -12.77
N ASN A 11 4.79 -22.87 -13.30
CA ASN A 11 5.39 -21.61 -13.69
C ASN A 11 4.57 -21.04 -14.83
N THR A 12 3.60 -20.22 -14.51
CA THR A 12 3.02 -19.31 -15.48
C THR A 12 3.93 -18.09 -15.55
N PRO A 13 4.76 -17.93 -16.61
CA PRO A 13 5.74 -16.83 -16.67
C PRO A 13 5.13 -15.44 -16.73
N ASN A 14 3.80 -15.34 -16.77
CA ASN A 14 3.05 -14.08 -16.82
C ASN A 14 2.05 -13.95 -15.65
N ALA A 15 2.23 -14.73 -14.60
CA ALA A 15 1.43 -14.53 -13.40
C ALA A 15 1.77 -13.16 -12.83
N ILE A 16 0.86 -12.21 -13.02
CA ILE A 16 0.90 -10.95 -12.29
C ILE A 16 0.84 -11.31 -10.81
N ALA A 17 1.95 -11.09 -10.11
CA ALA A 17 2.01 -11.37 -8.70
C ALA A 17 0.95 -10.52 -7.98
N VAL A 18 -0.12 -11.15 -7.55
CA VAL A 18 -1.10 -10.52 -6.66
C VAL A 18 -0.45 -10.42 -5.29
N SER A 19 -0.54 -9.24 -4.65
CA SER A 19 -0.06 -9.06 -3.29
C SER A 19 -0.79 -10.02 -2.35
N THR A 20 -0.04 -10.88 -1.68
CA THR A 20 -0.58 -11.81 -0.70
C THR A 20 -0.86 -11.07 0.62
N ALA A 21 -1.62 -11.71 1.53
CA ALA A 21 -1.80 -11.19 2.89
C ALA A 21 -0.46 -10.99 3.60
N ARG A 22 0.53 -11.85 3.33
CA ARG A 22 1.90 -11.71 3.86
C ARG A 22 2.56 -10.43 3.34
N ASP A 23 2.45 -10.15 2.05
CA ASP A 23 3.00 -8.94 1.46
C ASP A 23 2.39 -7.69 2.08
N VAL A 24 1.07 -7.65 2.22
CA VAL A 24 0.37 -6.54 2.87
C VAL A 24 0.82 -6.36 4.32
N ASN A 25 0.97 -7.44 5.08
CA ASN A 25 1.48 -7.37 6.45
C ASN A 25 2.90 -6.82 6.50
N ASN A 26 3.75 -7.18 5.54
CA ASN A 26 5.11 -6.64 5.44
C ASN A 26 5.10 -5.15 5.12
N TYR A 27 4.22 -4.69 4.23
CA TYR A 27 4.07 -3.27 3.93
C TYR A 27 3.63 -2.47 5.16
N LYS A 28 2.69 -3.01 5.90
CA LYS A 28 2.21 -2.40 7.15
C LYS A 28 3.30 -2.35 8.21
N LEU A 29 4.05 -3.42 8.39
CA LEU A 29 5.17 -3.47 9.33
C LEU A 29 6.24 -2.43 8.97
N TYR A 30 6.62 -2.36 7.69
CA TYR A 30 7.57 -1.36 7.20
C TYR A 30 7.11 0.06 7.53
N THR A 31 5.86 0.34 7.28
CA THR A 31 5.26 1.66 7.56
C THR A 31 5.30 1.98 9.05
N HIS A 32 4.97 1.01 9.90
CA HIS A 32 5.00 1.17 11.35
C HIS A 32 6.43 1.49 11.84
N ILE A 33 7.42 0.78 11.32
CA ILE A 33 8.82 1.01 11.66
C ILE A 33 9.27 2.41 11.22
N LYS A 34 8.84 2.87 10.06
CA LYS A 34 9.17 4.20 9.55
C LYS A 34 8.58 5.31 10.40
N LEU A 35 7.38 5.15 10.90
CA LEU A 35 6.70 6.16 11.70
C LEU A 35 7.14 6.17 13.16
N LEU A 36 7.46 5.01 13.75
CA LEU A 36 7.82 4.85 15.16
C LEU A 36 6.78 5.45 16.12
N ASP A 37 5.53 5.49 15.70
CA ASP A 37 4.39 6.05 16.46
C ASP A 37 3.17 5.20 16.18
N ALA A 38 2.71 4.47 17.19
CA ALA A 38 1.60 3.51 17.03
C ALA A 38 0.28 4.20 16.69
N LYS A 39 0.03 5.39 17.24
CA LYS A 39 -1.18 6.16 16.96
C LYS A 39 -1.21 6.63 15.51
N GLU A 40 -0.14 7.25 15.05
CA GLU A 40 -0.03 7.74 13.68
C GLU A 40 -0.02 6.59 12.69
N TYR A 41 0.61 5.45 13.04
CA TYR A 41 0.55 4.26 12.22
C TYR A 41 -0.89 3.77 12.02
N ARG A 42 -1.70 3.71 13.08
CA ARG A 42 -3.10 3.28 12.94
C ARG A 42 -3.90 4.20 12.01
N CYS A 43 -3.59 5.48 12.02
CA CYS A 43 -4.23 6.43 11.10
C CYS A 43 -3.84 6.15 9.64
N VAL A 44 -2.57 5.95 9.34
CA VAL A 44 -2.15 5.64 7.97
C VAL A 44 -2.61 4.25 7.55
N GLU A 45 -2.66 3.29 8.46
CA GLU A 45 -3.18 1.96 8.17
C GLU A 45 -4.62 2.05 7.66
N LEU A 46 -5.47 2.78 8.37
CA LEU A 46 -6.85 2.98 7.95
C LEU A 46 -6.94 3.80 6.67
N LEU A 47 -6.18 4.89 6.56
CA LEU A 47 -6.18 5.76 5.39
C LEU A 47 -5.87 4.97 4.11
N TRP A 48 -4.78 4.21 4.11
CA TRP A 48 -4.38 3.46 2.92
C TRP A 48 -5.21 2.19 2.69
N THR A 49 -5.87 1.67 3.72
CA THR A 49 -6.91 0.66 3.54
C THR A 49 -8.10 1.24 2.75
N LEU A 50 -8.53 2.45 3.09
CA LEU A 50 -9.60 3.15 2.37
C LEU A 50 -9.19 3.54 0.94
N GLU A 51 -7.93 3.92 0.75
CA GLU A 51 -7.44 4.37 -0.56
C GLU A 51 -7.23 3.21 -1.55
N SER A 52 -6.57 2.15 -1.13
CA SER A 52 -6.06 1.12 -2.04
C SER A 52 -6.13 -0.31 -1.50
N ARG A 53 -6.55 -0.50 -0.25
CA ARG A 53 -6.40 -1.76 0.49
C ARG A 53 -4.94 -2.24 0.50
N TRP A 54 -4.00 -1.30 0.53
CA TRP A 54 -2.57 -1.57 0.49
C TRP A 54 -2.11 -2.29 -0.77
N ASP A 55 -2.83 -2.13 -1.87
CA ASP A 55 -2.46 -2.73 -3.15
C ASP A 55 -1.52 -1.78 -3.91
N PRO A 56 -0.26 -2.18 -4.14
CA PRO A 56 0.69 -1.34 -4.86
C PRO A 56 0.36 -1.13 -6.33
N ARG A 57 -0.63 -1.86 -6.85
CA ARG A 57 -1.10 -1.74 -8.24
C ARG A 57 -2.47 -1.10 -8.36
N ALA A 58 -3.04 -0.62 -7.26
CA ALA A 58 -4.35 0.00 -7.29
C ALA A 58 -4.35 1.22 -8.22
N LYS A 59 -5.28 1.24 -9.15
CA LYS A 59 -5.51 2.35 -10.08
C LYS A 59 -6.88 2.93 -9.83
N ASN A 60 -6.96 4.26 -9.79
CA ASN A 60 -8.24 4.92 -9.79
C ASN A 60 -8.71 5.09 -11.25
N PRO A 61 -9.88 4.57 -11.65
CA PRO A 61 -10.36 4.67 -13.03
C PRO A 61 -10.71 6.09 -13.46
N LYS A 62 -10.88 7.01 -12.51
CA LYS A 62 -11.29 8.39 -12.76
C LYS A 62 -10.17 9.42 -12.58
N SER A 63 -8.98 8.99 -12.23
CA SER A 63 -7.85 9.90 -12.00
C SER A 63 -6.51 9.20 -12.27
N SER A 64 -5.43 9.92 -12.11
CA SER A 64 -4.08 9.39 -12.21
C SER A 64 -3.53 8.84 -10.89
N ALA A 65 -4.36 8.74 -9.86
CA ALA A 65 -3.96 8.18 -8.57
C ALA A 65 -3.56 6.70 -8.71
N TYR A 66 -2.45 6.33 -8.10
CA TYR A 66 -1.88 5.00 -8.25
C TYR A 66 -1.20 4.52 -6.96
N GLY A 67 -1.23 3.20 -6.76
CA GLY A 67 -0.45 2.51 -5.74
C GLY A 67 -1.06 2.58 -4.35
N ILE A 68 -0.28 2.14 -3.37
CA ILE A 68 -0.70 2.09 -1.97
C ILE A 68 -1.23 3.46 -1.50
N PRO A 69 -0.50 4.57 -1.71
CA PRO A 69 -0.92 5.87 -1.21
C PRO A 69 -1.93 6.59 -2.11
N GLN A 70 -2.21 6.10 -3.30
CA GLN A 70 -3.07 6.76 -4.28
C GLN A 70 -2.68 8.22 -4.56
N ILE A 71 -1.39 8.43 -4.80
CA ILE A 71 -0.85 9.73 -5.20
C ILE A 71 -1.05 9.93 -6.70
N LEU A 72 -1.47 11.13 -7.07
CA LEU A 72 -1.65 11.51 -8.47
C LEU A 72 -0.33 11.38 -9.25
N LYS A 73 -0.40 10.77 -10.43
CA LYS A 73 0.74 10.57 -11.33
C LYS A 73 1.90 9.77 -10.75
N LEU A 74 1.64 8.98 -9.71
CA LEU A 74 2.65 8.11 -9.13
C LEU A 74 3.05 7.05 -10.15
N LYS A 75 4.35 6.95 -10.43
CA LYS A 75 4.92 5.98 -11.37
C LYS A 75 5.79 4.92 -10.70
N GLU A 76 6.06 5.07 -9.42
CA GLU A 76 6.86 4.12 -8.68
C GLU A 76 6.14 2.79 -8.54
N LEU A 77 6.79 1.70 -8.91
CA LEU A 77 6.21 0.35 -8.85
C LEU A 77 6.61 -0.42 -7.60
N ASP A 78 7.72 -0.06 -6.97
CA ASP A 78 8.17 -0.72 -5.75
C ASP A 78 7.26 -0.33 -4.57
N PRO A 79 6.61 -1.32 -3.92
CA PRO A 79 5.67 -1.02 -2.83
C PRO A 79 6.29 -0.23 -1.68
N TYR A 80 7.53 -0.54 -1.31
CA TYR A 80 8.20 0.12 -0.20
C TYR A 80 8.57 1.57 -0.53
N LYS A 81 8.96 1.82 -1.77
CA LYS A 81 9.20 3.18 -2.26
C LYS A 81 7.90 3.98 -2.38
N GLN A 82 6.80 3.32 -2.75
CA GLN A 82 5.47 3.94 -2.70
C GLN A 82 5.11 4.38 -1.29
N ILE A 83 5.40 3.55 -0.29
CA ILE A 83 5.19 3.88 1.12
C ILE A 83 6.02 5.10 1.51
N ASP A 84 7.30 5.11 1.18
CA ASP A 84 8.18 6.25 1.48
C ASP A 84 7.65 7.55 0.87
N LEU A 85 7.24 7.51 -0.39
CA LEU A 85 6.64 8.65 -1.09
C LEU A 85 5.32 9.07 -0.46
N GLY A 86 4.49 8.09 -0.07
CA GLY A 86 3.23 8.34 0.60
C GLY A 86 3.39 9.04 1.96
N LEU A 87 4.34 8.59 2.76
CA LEU A 87 4.64 9.22 4.05
C LEU A 87 5.19 10.63 3.86
N LYS A 88 6.04 10.84 2.87
CA LYS A 88 6.55 12.16 2.51
C LYS A 88 5.43 13.10 2.06
N TYR A 89 4.51 12.61 1.25
CA TYR A 89 3.33 13.36 0.80
C TYR A 89 2.46 13.79 1.98
N ILE A 90 2.16 12.87 2.89
CA ILE A 90 1.38 13.16 4.10
C ILE A 90 2.06 14.25 4.92
N LYS A 91 3.36 14.12 5.16
CA LYS A 91 4.11 15.11 5.94
C LYS A 91 4.06 16.50 5.31
N ALA A 92 4.21 16.57 3.98
CA ALA A 92 4.22 17.84 3.26
C ALA A 92 2.85 18.53 3.26
N ARG A 93 1.76 17.75 3.12
CA ARG A 93 0.41 18.32 2.95
C ARG A 93 -0.42 18.38 4.23
N HIS A 94 -0.22 17.42 5.12
CA HIS A 94 -1.10 17.23 6.28
C HIS A 94 -0.36 17.20 7.61
N LEU A 95 0.97 17.24 7.61
CA LEU A 95 1.85 17.13 8.76
C LEU A 95 1.88 15.72 9.36
N THR A 96 0.73 15.11 9.63
CA THR A 96 0.65 13.78 10.26
C THR A 96 -0.37 12.90 9.59
N PRO A 97 -0.19 11.55 9.68
CA PRO A 97 -1.19 10.60 9.20
C PRO A 97 -2.58 10.79 9.77
N CYS A 98 -2.70 11.10 11.04
CA CYS A 98 -4.02 11.31 11.66
C CYS A 98 -4.71 12.56 11.12
N LYS A 99 -3.98 13.61 10.82
CA LYS A 99 -4.54 14.80 10.15
C LYS A 99 -4.93 14.50 8.71
N ALA A 100 -4.13 13.71 8.00
CA ALA A 100 -4.47 13.24 6.65
C ALA A 100 -5.75 12.42 6.65
N LEU A 101 -5.89 11.51 7.60
CA LEU A 101 -7.11 10.69 7.75
C LEU A 101 -8.33 11.56 8.04
N ALA A 102 -8.22 12.52 8.93
CA ALA A 102 -9.31 13.45 9.25
C ALA A 102 -9.74 14.24 7.99
N PHE A 103 -8.77 14.71 7.22
CA PHE A 103 -9.04 15.39 5.95
C PHE A 103 -9.74 14.46 4.95
N HIS A 104 -9.27 13.23 4.82
CA HIS A 104 -9.89 12.23 3.95
C HIS A 104 -11.35 11.96 4.34
N LYS A 105 -11.63 11.82 5.63
CA LYS A 105 -13.01 11.60 6.11
C LYS A 105 -13.92 12.78 5.80
N ALA A 106 -13.40 14.00 5.81
CA ALA A 106 -14.17 15.20 5.54
C ALA A 106 -14.34 15.47 4.04
N LYS A 107 -13.34 15.16 3.21
CA LYS A 107 -13.27 15.56 1.80
C LYS A 107 -13.32 14.40 0.81
N GLY A 108 -13.12 13.15 1.25
CA GLY A 108 -13.08 11.98 0.37
C GLY A 108 -11.75 11.76 -0.36
N HIS A 109 -10.74 12.57 -0.08
CA HIS A 109 -9.37 12.46 -0.59
C HIS A 109 -8.41 13.12 0.41
N TYR A 110 -7.14 12.99 0.16
CA TYR A 110 -6.14 13.62 1.02
C TYR A 110 -4.98 14.20 0.24
#